data_a1bc0de7989c05cf6bf4165715149a95
#
_entry.id   a1bc0de7989c05cf6bf4165715149a95
#
_cell.length_a   1.000
_cell.length_b   1.000
_cell.length_c   1.000
_cell.angle_alpha   90.00
_cell.angle_beta   90.00
_cell.angle_gamma   90.00
#
_symmetry.space_group_name_H-M   'P 1'
#
loop_
_entity.id
_entity.type
_entity.pdbx_description
1 polymer ?
#
loop_
_entity_poly.entity_id
_entity_poly.type
_entity_poly.pdbx_seq_one_letter_code
_entity_poly.pdbx_strand_id
1 'polypeptide(L)'
;DVIVCDGFTGNVVLKTSEGLVEAIDGLMADEVARSVTAQVGAVLTRGALRRFRARLDYSEYGGAPLLGVRHVCVIGHGRSSARAITTGVRLAARFARERLVARLED
;
A
#
# COMPACT_ATOMS: atom_id res chain seq x y z
N ASP A 1 -4.95 12.50 10.31
CA ASP A 1 -5.77 11.84 11.33
C ASP A 1 -5.22 10.44 11.59
N VAL A 2 -5.36 9.96 12.82
CA VAL A 2 -4.85 8.66 13.26
C VAL A 2 -6.02 7.80 13.74
N ILE A 3 -6.07 6.55 13.27
CA ILE A 3 -7.03 5.55 13.75
C ILE A 3 -6.26 4.54 14.61
N VAL A 4 -6.68 4.37 15.86
CA VAL A 4 -6.11 3.39 16.79
C VAL A 4 -7.08 2.22 16.95
N CYS A 5 -6.60 1.01 16.75
CA CYS A 5 -7.37 -0.22 16.93
C CYS A 5 -6.46 -1.35 17.42
N ASP A 6 -7.04 -2.44 17.88
CA ASP A 6 -6.29 -3.66 18.16
C ASP A 6 -5.77 -4.33 16.87
N GLY A 7 -4.75 -5.17 17.00
CA GLY A 7 -4.09 -5.77 15.83
C GLY A 7 -4.96 -6.75 15.05
N PHE A 8 -5.97 -7.37 15.66
CA PHE A 8 -6.91 -8.24 14.97
C PHE A 8 -7.86 -7.43 14.10
N THR A 9 -8.51 -6.43 14.67
CA THR A 9 -9.42 -5.51 13.95
C THR A 9 -8.69 -4.81 12.81
N GLY A 10 -7.48 -4.29 13.06
CA GLY A 10 -6.65 -3.65 12.03
C GLY A 10 -6.34 -4.58 10.86
N ASN A 11 -5.98 -5.83 11.13
CA ASN A 11 -5.73 -6.82 10.10
C ASN A 11 -6.98 -7.18 9.29
N VAL A 12 -8.14 -7.33 9.93
CA VAL A 12 -9.40 -7.57 9.24
C VAL A 12 -9.73 -6.41 8.29
N VAL A 13 -9.64 -5.17 8.77
CA VAL A 13 -9.92 -3.97 7.95
C VAL A 13 -8.96 -3.91 6.75
N LEU A 14 -7.66 -4.09 6.97
CA LEU A 14 -6.66 -4.07 5.89
C LEU A 14 -6.93 -5.16 4.86
N LYS A 15 -7.15 -6.42 5.29
CA LYS A 15 -7.41 -7.54 4.37
C LYS A 15 -8.72 -7.40 3.61
N THR A 16 -9.76 -6.87 4.26
CA THR A 16 -11.04 -6.60 3.60
C THR A 16 -10.88 -5.50 2.56
N SER A 17 -10.16 -4.42 2.89
CA SER A 17 -9.91 -3.32 1.95
C SER A 17 -9.05 -3.76 0.76
N GLU A 18 -8.00 -4.55 0.98
CA GLU A 18 -7.19 -5.15 -0.09
C GLU A 18 -8.04 -6.02 -1.01
N GLY A 19 -8.84 -6.93 -0.45
CA GLY A 19 -9.71 -7.80 -1.23
C GLY A 19 -10.79 -7.04 -2.00
N LEU A 20 -11.33 -5.97 -1.43
CA LEU A 20 -12.31 -5.11 -2.11
C LEU A 20 -11.69 -4.40 -3.32
N VAL A 21 -10.49 -3.84 -3.18
CA VAL A 21 -9.77 -3.18 -4.30
C VAL A 21 -9.48 -4.19 -5.41
N GLU A 22 -9.01 -5.39 -5.08
CA GLU A 22 -8.76 -6.46 -6.06
C GLU A 22 -10.05 -6.89 -6.78
N ALA A 23 -11.16 -7.02 -6.04
CA ALA A 23 -12.45 -7.38 -6.62
C ALA A 23 -12.98 -6.29 -7.57
N ILE A 24 -12.90 -5.02 -7.18
CA ILE A 24 -13.31 -3.90 -8.03
C ILE A 24 -12.45 -3.84 -9.31
N ASP A 25 -11.14 -3.98 -9.20
CA ASP A 25 -10.24 -4.01 -10.35
C ASP A 25 -10.57 -5.15 -11.32
N GLY A 26 -10.88 -6.35 -10.78
CA GLY A 26 -11.33 -7.50 -11.57
C GLY A 26 -12.63 -7.23 -12.31
N LEU A 27 -13.65 -6.75 -11.60
CA LEU A 27 -14.96 -6.42 -12.19
C LEU A 27 -14.85 -5.34 -13.27
N MET A 28 -14.04 -4.30 -13.03
CA MET A 28 -13.79 -3.27 -14.04
C MET A 28 -13.09 -3.83 -15.28
N ALA A 29 -12.11 -4.71 -15.11
CA ALA A 29 -11.42 -5.33 -16.23
C ALA A 29 -12.38 -6.20 -17.08
N ASP A 30 -13.24 -6.96 -16.42
CA ASP A 30 -14.24 -7.80 -17.09
C ASP A 30 -15.25 -6.96 -17.86
N GLU A 31 -15.77 -5.88 -17.30
CA GLU A 31 -16.70 -4.99 -17.99
C GLU A 31 -16.05 -4.27 -19.19
N VAL A 32 -14.81 -3.82 -19.05
CA VAL A 32 -14.06 -3.22 -20.15
C VAL A 32 -13.86 -4.24 -21.30
N ALA A 33 -13.57 -5.50 -20.95
CA ALA A 33 -13.36 -6.56 -21.96
C ALA A 33 -14.61 -6.87 -22.80
N ARG A 34 -15.82 -6.61 -22.27
CA ARG A 34 -17.10 -6.90 -22.93
C ARG A 34 -17.49 -5.92 -24.06
N SER A 35 -16.86 -4.75 -24.15
CA SER A 35 -17.27 -3.68 -25.07
C SER A 35 -16.08 -3.06 -25.77
N VAL A 36 -16.12 -3.00 -27.10
CA VAL A 36 -15.09 -2.33 -27.90
C VAL A 36 -14.99 -0.83 -27.57
N THR A 37 -16.12 -0.18 -27.34
CA THR A 37 -16.14 1.25 -26.96
C THR A 37 -15.51 1.47 -25.58
N ALA A 38 -15.76 0.55 -24.62
CA ALA A 38 -15.12 0.59 -23.31
C ALA A 38 -13.60 0.37 -23.40
N GLN A 39 -13.14 -0.53 -24.26
CA GLN A 39 -11.71 -0.78 -24.51
C GLN A 39 -11.03 0.48 -25.07
N VAL A 40 -11.64 1.14 -26.05
CA VAL A 40 -11.12 2.41 -26.58
C VAL A 40 -11.08 3.48 -25.51
N GLY A 41 -12.14 3.62 -24.71
CA GLY A 41 -12.21 4.54 -23.57
C GLY A 41 -11.10 4.26 -22.53
N ALA A 42 -10.86 2.99 -22.22
CA ALA A 42 -9.80 2.57 -21.30
C ALA A 42 -8.39 2.92 -21.80
N VAL A 43 -8.14 2.79 -23.12
CA VAL A 43 -6.88 3.21 -23.74
C VAL A 43 -6.70 4.73 -23.60
N LEU A 44 -7.72 5.51 -23.91
CA LEU A 44 -7.67 6.98 -23.83
C LEU A 44 -7.48 7.47 -22.40
N THR A 45 -8.09 6.79 -21.41
CA THR A 45 -8.02 7.15 -19.98
C THR A 45 -6.89 6.46 -19.22
N ARG A 46 -6.08 5.63 -19.88
CA ARG A 46 -5.02 4.81 -19.27
C ARG A 46 -4.10 5.60 -18.35
N GLY A 47 -3.74 6.82 -18.72
CA GLY A 47 -2.89 7.70 -17.89
C GLY A 47 -3.56 8.13 -16.59
N ALA A 48 -4.85 8.43 -16.63
CA ALA A 48 -5.63 8.81 -15.44
C ALA A 48 -5.82 7.60 -14.51
N LEU A 49 -6.20 6.45 -15.06
CA LEU A 49 -6.37 5.20 -14.31
C LEU A 49 -5.07 4.75 -13.63
N ARG A 50 -3.93 4.89 -14.31
CA ARG A 50 -2.62 4.58 -13.72
C ARG A 50 -2.29 5.50 -12.54
N ARG A 51 -2.55 6.81 -12.65
CA ARG A 51 -2.37 7.75 -11.53
C ARG A 51 -3.32 7.47 -10.37
N PHE A 52 -4.56 7.10 -10.66
CA PHE A 52 -5.53 6.72 -9.64
C PHE A 52 -5.09 5.46 -8.89
N ARG A 53 -4.71 4.39 -9.60
CA ARG A 53 -4.20 3.16 -8.98
C ARG A 53 -2.95 3.40 -8.14
N ALA A 54 -2.03 4.23 -8.62
CA ALA A 54 -0.84 4.58 -7.84
C ALA A 54 -1.17 5.26 -6.50
N ARG A 55 -2.28 5.98 -6.38
CA ARG A 55 -2.73 6.57 -5.12
C ARG A 55 -3.33 5.55 -4.15
N LEU A 56 -3.84 4.44 -4.67
CA LEU A 56 -4.38 3.33 -3.86
C LEU A 56 -3.31 2.30 -3.51
N ASP A 57 -2.17 2.34 -4.20
CA ASP A 57 -1.09 1.39 -4.02
C ASP A 57 -0.27 1.74 -2.78
N TYR A 58 -0.59 1.07 -1.67
CA TYR A 58 0.15 1.18 -0.42
C TYR A 58 1.61 0.69 -0.53
N SER A 59 1.96 -0.07 -1.57
CA SER A 59 3.34 -0.55 -1.79
C SER A 59 4.33 0.59 -2.05
N GLU A 60 3.86 1.78 -2.44
CA GLU A 60 4.71 2.96 -2.56
C GLU A 60 5.33 3.39 -1.22
N TYR A 61 4.67 3.11 -0.10
CA TYR A 61 5.19 3.44 1.24
C TYR A 61 6.24 2.44 1.75
N GLY A 62 6.39 1.28 1.09
CA GLY A 62 7.44 0.30 1.37
C GLY A 62 7.24 -0.52 2.65
N GLY A 63 6.25 -0.20 3.46
CA GLY A 63 5.94 -0.88 4.71
C GLY A 63 5.62 0.09 5.85
N ALA A 64 5.24 -0.46 7.00
CA ALA A 64 4.90 0.28 8.21
C ALA A 64 5.94 0.05 9.32
N PRO A 65 6.31 1.06 10.13
CA PRO A 65 7.17 0.86 11.27
C PRO A 65 6.46 0.05 12.36
N LEU A 66 7.15 -0.95 12.89
CA LEU A 66 6.72 -1.66 14.10
C LEU A 66 7.17 -0.85 15.32
N LEU A 67 6.20 -0.27 16.03
CA LEU A 67 6.44 0.52 17.21
C LEU A 67 6.51 -0.38 18.46
N GLY A 68 7.11 0.11 19.56
CA GLY A 68 7.25 -0.61 20.80
C GLY A 68 8.40 -1.63 20.84
N VAL A 69 9.27 -1.63 19.83
CA VAL A 69 10.50 -2.44 19.79
C VAL A 69 11.74 -1.58 19.94
N ARG A 70 12.84 -2.15 20.47
CA ARG A 70 14.08 -1.40 20.77
C ARG A 70 14.91 -1.00 19.55
N HIS A 71 14.56 -1.50 18.37
CA HIS A 71 15.28 -1.23 17.12
C HIS A 71 14.30 -0.87 16.02
N VAL A 72 14.82 -0.22 14.99
CA VAL A 72 14.02 0.06 13.79
C VAL A 72 13.62 -1.26 13.12
N CYS A 73 12.32 -1.48 13.04
CA CYS A 73 11.72 -2.60 12.33
C CYS A 73 10.65 -2.06 11.38
N VAL A 74 10.70 -2.48 10.12
CA VAL A 74 9.70 -2.13 9.10
C VAL A 74 9.03 -3.40 8.63
N ILE A 75 7.71 -3.45 8.76
CA ILE A 75 6.88 -4.58 8.32
C ILE A 75 6.49 -4.33 6.85
N GLY A 76 6.93 -5.20 5.96
CA GLY A 76 6.52 -5.26 4.57
C GLY A 76 5.36 -6.23 4.36
N HIS A 77 4.78 -6.20 3.18
CA HIS A 77 3.74 -7.15 2.77
C HIS A 77 4.36 -8.39 2.12
N GLY A 78 3.76 -9.59 2.33
CA GLY A 78 4.28 -10.83 1.73
C GLY A 78 4.30 -10.86 0.19
N ARG A 79 3.51 -9.98 -0.45
CA ARG A 79 3.44 -9.78 -1.92
C ARG A 79 4.21 -8.52 -2.38
N SER A 80 5.12 -8.00 -1.56
CA SER A 80 5.88 -6.78 -1.88
C SER A 80 6.69 -6.93 -3.16
N SER A 81 6.56 -5.95 -4.05
CA SER A 81 7.40 -5.84 -5.25
C SER A 81 8.85 -5.46 -4.89
N ALA A 82 9.78 -5.64 -5.81
CA ALA A 82 11.17 -5.18 -5.63
C ALA A 82 11.24 -3.67 -5.31
N ARG A 83 10.34 -2.87 -5.91
CA ARG A 83 10.23 -1.43 -5.62
C ARG A 83 9.79 -1.19 -4.18
N ALA A 84 8.77 -1.91 -3.70
CA ALA A 84 8.28 -1.81 -2.32
C ALA A 84 9.38 -2.18 -1.31
N ILE A 85 10.11 -3.27 -1.55
CA ILE A 85 11.26 -3.67 -0.72
C ILE A 85 12.33 -2.57 -0.69
N THR A 86 12.69 -2.02 -1.86
CA THR A 86 13.66 -0.92 -1.94
C THR A 86 13.21 0.30 -1.13
N THR A 87 11.92 0.65 -1.23
CA THR A 87 11.35 1.78 -0.47
C THR A 87 11.35 1.48 1.03
N GLY A 88 11.00 0.26 1.44
CA GLY A 88 11.05 -0.19 2.84
C GLY A 88 12.45 -0.12 3.44
N VAL A 89 13.47 -0.55 2.70
CA VAL A 89 14.88 -0.45 3.14
C VAL A 89 15.30 1.01 3.31
N ARG A 90 14.92 1.89 2.35
CA ARG A 90 15.20 3.33 2.47
C ARG A 90 14.48 3.95 3.67
N LEU A 91 13.24 3.55 3.92
CA LEU A 91 12.47 3.99 5.08
C LEU A 91 13.15 3.58 6.39
N ALA A 92 13.55 2.32 6.51
CA ALA A 92 14.29 1.83 7.68
C ALA A 92 15.60 2.59 7.90
N ALA A 93 16.37 2.82 6.83
CA ALA A 93 17.60 3.60 6.88
C ALA A 93 17.36 5.06 7.32
N ARG A 94 16.24 5.67 6.89
CA ARG A 94 15.83 7.01 7.33
C ARG A 94 15.50 7.02 8.82
N PHE A 95 14.68 6.10 9.29
CA PHE A 95 14.29 5.99 10.69
C PHE A 95 15.49 5.76 11.62
N ALA A 96 16.46 4.97 11.17
CA ALA A 96 17.71 4.76 11.91
C ALA A 96 18.53 6.06 12.02
N ARG A 97 18.68 6.81 10.93
CA ARG A 97 19.40 8.11 10.94
C ARG A 97 18.71 9.17 11.79
N GLU A 98 17.37 9.23 11.73
CA GLU A 98 16.55 10.17 12.49
C GLU A 98 16.35 9.74 13.95
N ARG A 99 16.93 8.59 14.36
CA ARG A 99 16.84 8.04 15.73
C ARG A 99 15.39 7.93 16.20
N LEU A 100 14.51 7.41 15.31
CA LEU A 100 13.06 7.34 15.57
C LEU A 100 12.75 6.70 16.93
N VAL A 101 13.37 5.57 17.25
CA VAL A 101 13.11 4.85 18.51
C VAL A 101 13.40 5.73 19.72
N ALA A 102 14.57 6.39 19.76
CA ALA A 102 14.92 7.27 20.87
C ALA A 102 13.95 8.46 21.03
N ARG A 103 13.41 8.99 19.91
CA ARG A 103 12.42 10.09 19.95
C ARG A 103 11.03 9.67 20.43
N LEU A 104 10.74 8.36 20.40
CA LEU A 104 9.46 7.83 20.87
C LEU A 104 9.53 7.43 22.37
N GLU A 105 10.74 7.30 22.92
CA GLU A 105 10.98 7.01 24.33
C GLU A 105 11.06 8.28 25.21
N ASP A 106 11.30 9.45 24.60
CA ASP A 106 11.27 10.78 25.24
C ASP A 106 9.82 11.29 25.37
#